data_2ee380083d6dec471a9b195fb1a31689
#
_entry.id   2ee380083d6dec471a9b195fb1a31689
#
_cell.length_a   1.000
_cell.length_b   1.000
_cell.length_c   1.000
_cell.angle_alpha   90.00
_cell.angle_beta   90.00
_cell.angle_gamma   90.00
#
_symmetry.space_group_name_H-M   'P 1'
#
loop_
_entity.id
_entity.type
_entity.pdbx_description
1 polymer ?
#
loop_
_entity_poly.entity_id
_entity_poly.type
_entity_poly.pdbx_seq_one_letter_code
_entity_poly.pdbx_strand_id
1 'polypeptide(L)'
;LGTLDANGDPVKVSSYKDINYDNWSSAQRYKWIEYHKWKVSGELYTKVIGDFVIMSRAQFGYLGYYNRKWGYSPFEGFRVGGDGMSGYDTYGADVIALRGYENYSLTPWDATPYNSNGYYAGNVYDKFTMEFRYPVILQPQSTIFVLGFLEGGNCWSDIKKFNPFQIKRSAGVGVRVFLPMIGLLGIDWGY
;
A
#
# COMPACT_ATOMS: atom_id res chain seq x y z
N LEU A 1 27.71 -9.37 -17.07
CA LEU A 1 27.54 -8.44 -15.96
C LEU A 1 28.57 -8.82 -14.89
N GLY A 2 29.65 -8.03 -14.78
CA GLY A 2 30.72 -8.31 -13.82
C GLY A 2 30.30 -7.93 -12.41
N THR A 3 30.42 -8.81 -11.48
CA THR A 3 30.37 -8.51 -10.04
C THR A 3 31.68 -7.85 -9.64
N LEU A 4 31.63 -6.85 -8.81
CA LEU A 4 32.81 -6.19 -8.25
C LEU A 4 33.15 -6.85 -6.90
N ASP A 5 34.45 -6.96 -6.58
CA ASP A 5 34.90 -7.37 -5.25
C ASP A 5 34.76 -6.24 -4.21
N ALA A 6 35.21 -6.50 -2.98
CA ALA A 6 35.15 -5.51 -1.90
C ALA A 6 35.96 -4.21 -2.19
N ASN A 7 36.87 -4.25 -3.14
CA ASN A 7 37.72 -3.14 -3.56
C ASN A 7 37.16 -2.41 -4.80
N GLY A 8 36.06 -2.94 -5.39
CA GLY A 8 35.45 -2.38 -6.58
C GLY A 8 36.02 -2.98 -7.90
N ASP A 9 36.85 -4.00 -7.86
CA ASP A 9 37.42 -4.65 -9.02
C ASP A 9 36.47 -5.68 -9.64
N PRO A 10 36.45 -5.85 -10.97
CA PRO A 10 35.59 -6.83 -11.63
C PRO A 10 36.02 -8.27 -11.34
N VAL A 11 35.18 -9.01 -10.64
CA VAL A 11 35.38 -10.43 -10.38
C VAL A 11 34.82 -11.26 -11.53
N LYS A 12 35.61 -12.12 -12.13
CA LYS A 12 35.17 -13.16 -13.06
C LYS A 12 34.47 -14.26 -12.25
N VAL A 13 33.16 -14.28 -12.22
CA VAL A 13 32.39 -15.31 -11.53
C VAL A 13 31.86 -16.30 -12.56
N SER A 14 32.16 -17.56 -12.37
CA SER A 14 31.66 -18.65 -13.22
C SER A 14 30.20 -18.96 -12.99
N SER A 15 29.66 -18.62 -11.81
CA SER A 15 28.27 -18.79 -11.45
C SER A 15 27.88 -17.79 -10.38
N TYR A 16 26.63 -17.26 -10.45
CA TYR A 16 26.01 -16.41 -9.40
C TYR A 16 25.93 -17.11 -8.01
N LYS A 17 26.06 -18.42 -7.97
CA LYS A 17 26.05 -19.21 -6.73
C LYS A 17 27.31 -19.06 -5.90
N ASP A 18 28.42 -18.67 -6.53
CA ASP A 18 29.74 -18.64 -5.92
C ASP A 18 30.10 -17.26 -5.33
N ILE A 19 29.19 -16.29 -5.45
CA ILE A 19 29.39 -14.93 -4.91
C ILE A 19 29.15 -14.95 -3.41
N ASN A 20 30.19 -14.63 -2.63
CA ASN A 20 30.01 -14.37 -1.20
C ASN A 20 29.56 -12.93 -0.97
N TYR A 21 28.31 -12.77 -0.58
CA TYR A 21 27.68 -11.48 -0.35
C TYR A 21 27.80 -10.97 1.10
N ASP A 22 28.39 -11.75 2.00
CA ASP A 22 28.41 -11.46 3.44
C ASP A 22 29.20 -10.19 3.76
N ASN A 23 30.20 -9.88 2.97
CA ASN A 23 31.09 -8.71 3.13
C ASN A 23 30.64 -7.48 2.31
N TRP A 24 29.51 -7.56 1.63
CA TRP A 24 29.05 -6.45 0.81
C TRP A 24 28.46 -5.31 1.67
N SER A 25 28.88 -4.07 1.38
CA SER A 25 28.25 -2.89 1.95
C SER A 25 26.80 -2.77 1.45
N SER A 26 25.96 -2.05 2.19
CA SER A 26 24.57 -1.79 1.79
C SER A 26 24.48 -1.16 0.39
N ALA A 27 25.40 -0.24 0.06
CA ALA A 27 25.47 0.38 -1.26
C ALA A 27 25.78 -0.62 -2.39
N GLN A 28 26.64 -1.58 -2.13
CA GLN A 28 26.94 -2.65 -3.09
C GLN A 28 25.81 -3.67 -3.21
N ARG A 29 25.21 -4.04 -2.07
CA ARG A 29 24.11 -5.00 -1.99
C ARG A 29 22.86 -4.52 -2.73
N TYR A 30 22.53 -3.23 -2.63
CA TYR A 30 21.34 -2.65 -3.22
C TYR A 30 21.59 -1.89 -4.54
N LYS A 31 22.76 -2.02 -5.14
CA LYS A 31 23.08 -1.43 -6.45
C LYS A 31 22.17 -1.98 -7.57
N TRP A 32 21.79 -3.25 -7.47
CA TRP A 32 20.92 -3.96 -8.40
C TRP A 32 19.81 -4.64 -7.60
N ILE A 33 18.73 -3.89 -7.32
CA ILE A 33 17.59 -4.42 -6.60
C ILE A 33 16.62 -5.05 -7.59
N GLU A 34 16.35 -6.33 -7.39
CA GLU A 34 15.39 -7.09 -8.18
C GLU A 34 14.18 -7.41 -7.32
N TYR A 35 13.02 -6.87 -7.68
CA TYR A 35 11.76 -7.16 -7.01
C TYR A 35 10.63 -7.22 -8.04
N HIS A 36 9.50 -7.76 -7.62
CA HIS A 36 8.24 -7.65 -8.34
C HIS A 36 7.16 -7.14 -7.39
N LYS A 37 6.35 -6.22 -7.89
CA LYS A 37 5.26 -5.61 -7.14
C LYS A 37 3.95 -5.79 -7.90
N TRP A 38 2.99 -6.42 -7.26
CA TRP A 38 1.68 -6.69 -7.82
C TRP A 38 0.62 -5.92 -7.04
N LYS A 39 -0.23 -5.22 -7.75
CA LYS A 39 -1.39 -4.54 -7.17
C LYS A 39 -2.61 -4.88 -8.00
N VAL A 40 -3.64 -5.39 -7.34
CA VAL A 40 -4.92 -5.72 -7.95
C VAL A 40 -5.99 -4.93 -7.22
N SER A 41 -6.85 -4.27 -7.96
CA SER A 41 -8.01 -3.54 -7.43
C SER A 41 -9.21 -3.79 -8.30
N GLY A 42 -10.34 -4.08 -7.67
CA GLY A 42 -11.64 -4.22 -8.31
C GLY A 42 -12.68 -3.35 -7.62
N GLU A 43 -13.52 -2.70 -8.41
CA GLU A 43 -14.63 -1.87 -7.91
C GLU A 43 -15.94 -2.28 -8.56
N LEU A 44 -16.99 -2.34 -7.75
CA LEU A 44 -18.33 -2.62 -8.18
C LEU A 44 -19.29 -1.56 -7.64
N TYR A 45 -20.08 -0.98 -8.52
CA TYR A 45 -21.14 -0.03 -8.18
C TYR A 45 -22.49 -0.66 -8.45
N THR A 46 -23.32 -0.75 -7.42
CA THR A 46 -24.65 -1.35 -7.51
C THR A 46 -25.69 -0.32 -7.11
N LYS A 47 -26.56 0.05 -8.03
CA LYS A 47 -27.74 0.85 -7.74
C LYS A 47 -28.80 -0.04 -7.08
N VAL A 48 -29.26 0.34 -5.89
CA VAL A 48 -30.20 -0.47 -5.11
C VAL A 48 -31.65 0.03 -5.26
N ILE A 49 -31.93 1.22 -4.76
CA ILE A 49 -33.28 1.84 -4.81
C ILE A 49 -33.12 3.34 -5.05
N GLY A 50 -33.92 3.89 -5.97
CA GLY A 50 -33.83 5.32 -6.30
C GLY A 50 -32.42 5.70 -6.73
N ASP A 51 -31.83 6.65 -6.05
CA ASP A 51 -30.46 7.12 -6.31
C ASP A 51 -29.43 6.59 -5.31
N PHE A 52 -29.85 5.64 -4.47
CA PHE A 52 -28.95 4.98 -3.52
C PHE A 52 -28.03 3.98 -4.21
N VAL A 53 -26.73 4.15 -4.01
CA VAL A 53 -25.68 3.32 -4.64
C VAL A 53 -24.79 2.71 -3.57
N ILE A 54 -24.53 1.43 -3.71
CA ILE A 54 -23.50 0.73 -2.94
C ILE A 54 -22.26 0.60 -3.82
N MET A 55 -21.12 1.11 -3.32
CA MET A 55 -19.82 0.89 -3.92
C MET A 55 -19.07 -0.15 -3.07
N SER A 56 -18.59 -1.18 -3.71
CA SER A 56 -17.74 -2.20 -3.09
C SER A 56 -16.40 -2.21 -3.81
N ARG A 57 -15.31 -2.15 -3.04
CA ARG A 57 -13.95 -2.19 -3.57
C ARG A 57 -13.14 -3.23 -2.81
N ALA A 58 -12.38 -4.02 -3.54
CA ALA A 58 -11.39 -4.93 -2.98
C ALA A 58 -10.02 -4.59 -3.58
N GLN A 59 -9.00 -4.54 -2.73
CA GLN A 59 -7.63 -4.24 -3.11
C GLN A 59 -6.69 -5.27 -2.47
N PHE A 60 -5.70 -5.68 -3.23
CA PHE A 60 -4.64 -6.56 -2.76
C PHE A 60 -3.32 -6.09 -3.35
N GLY A 61 -2.27 -6.10 -2.54
CA GLY A 61 -0.92 -5.83 -3.00
C GLY A 61 0.08 -6.81 -2.43
N TYR A 62 1.05 -7.14 -3.27
CA TYR A 62 2.13 -8.04 -2.91
C TYR A 62 3.45 -7.52 -3.50
N LEU A 63 4.45 -7.39 -2.64
CA LEU A 63 5.83 -7.16 -3.00
C LEU A 63 6.61 -8.46 -2.79
N GLY A 64 7.28 -8.92 -3.82
CA GLY A 64 8.14 -10.09 -3.75
C GLY A 64 9.55 -9.80 -4.23
N TYR A 65 10.42 -10.77 -4.11
CA TYR A 65 11.81 -10.67 -4.52
C TYR A 65 12.22 -11.92 -5.31
N TYR A 66 13.17 -11.75 -6.22
CA TYR A 66 13.73 -12.87 -6.99
C TYR A 66 14.91 -13.53 -6.27
N ASN A 67 15.74 -12.72 -5.63
CA ASN A 67 16.92 -13.21 -4.93
C ASN A 67 16.64 -13.43 -3.44
N ARG A 68 16.60 -14.71 -3.03
CA ARG A 68 16.34 -15.11 -1.64
C ARG A 68 17.41 -14.66 -0.65
N LYS A 69 18.63 -14.42 -1.11
CA LYS A 69 19.73 -13.97 -0.23
C LYS A 69 19.57 -12.50 0.17
N TRP A 70 18.94 -11.68 -0.69
CA TRP A 70 18.74 -10.26 -0.42
C TRP A 70 17.40 -9.94 0.18
N GLY A 71 16.40 -10.80 -0.08
CA GLY A 71 15.06 -10.61 0.45
C GLY A 71 14.33 -9.43 -0.17
N TYR A 72 13.47 -8.80 0.61
CA TYR A 72 12.65 -7.66 0.18
C TYR A 72 13.47 -6.39 -0.05
N SER A 73 13.04 -5.56 -1.00
CA SER A 73 13.61 -4.24 -1.23
C SER A 73 13.40 -3.32 -0.01
N PRO A 74 14.44 -2.61 0.46
CA PRO A 74 14.28 -1.63 1.54
C PRO A 74 13.62 -0.33 1.08
N PHE A 75 13.42 -0.13 -0.24
CA PHE A 75 12.93 1.11 -0.82
C PHE A 75 11.47 1.02 -1.26
N GLU A 76 10.89 -0.16 -1.25
CA GLU A 76 9.53 -0.44 -1.68
C GLU A 76 8.72 -1.08 -0.57
N GLY A 77 7.40 -1.05 -0.71
CA GLY A 77 6.50 -1.71 0.23
C GLY A 77 5.14 -1.04 0.30
N PHE A 78 4.40 -1.36 1.35
CA PHE A 78 3.07 -0.82 1.60
C PHE A 78 2.99 -0.28 3.03
N ARG A 79 2.44 0.91 3.19
CA ARG A 79 2.12 1.53 4.48
C ARG A 79 0.61 1.65 4.59
N VAL A 80 0.03 1.03 5.59
CA VAL A 80 -1.42 0.94 5.73
C VAL A 80 -1.89 1.68 6.97
N GLY A 81 -2.96 2.44 6.80
CA GLY A 81 -3.60 3.26 7.83
C GLY A 81 -3.64 4.74 7.47
N GLY A 82 -4.60 5.44 8.07
CA GLY A 82 -4.78 6.87 7.91
C GLY A 82 -5.64 7.29 6.73
N ASP A 83 -5.55 8.57 6.40
CA ASP A 83 -6.32 9.23 5.34
C ASP A 83 -5.74 9.04 3.93
N GLY A 84 -4.53 8.51 3.83
CA GLY A 84 -3.80 8.37 2.57
C GLY A 84 -3.21 9.66 2.02
N MET A 85 -3.39 10.78 2.70
CA MET A 85 -2.86 12.09 2.30
C MET A 85 -1.50 12.40 2.93
N SER A 86 -1.23 11.80 4.07
CA SER A 86 0.02 12.01 4.79
C SER A 86 1.09 11.09 4.25
N GLY A 87 1.86 11.57 3.34
CA GLY A 87 3.05 10.85 3.03
C GLY A 87 3.59 11.11 1.65
N TYR A 88 4.43 12.08 1.59
CA TYR A 88 5.52 12.07 0.64
C TYR A 88 6.46 10.94 1.09
N ASP A 89 6.23 9.74 0.57
CA ASP A 89 7.20 8.69 0.80
C ASP A 89 8.30 8.79 -0.25
N THR A 90 9.44 9.32 0.16
CA THR A 90 10.65 9.43 -0.65
C THR A 90 11.22 8.06 -1.05
N TYR A 91 10.70 6.98 -0.48
CA TYR A 91 11.28 5.64 -0.60
C TYR A 91 10.44 4.67 -1.44
N GLY A 92 9.45 5.15 -2.17
CA GLY A 92 8.67 4.30 -3.08
C GLY A 92 7.63 3.38 -2.42
N ALA A 93 7.43 3.47 -1.10
CA ALA A 93 6.37 2.73 -0.44
C ALA A 93 5.00 3.34 -0.77
N ASP A 94 4.05 2.50 -1.16
CA ASP A 94 2.67 2.93 -1.40
C ASP A 94 1.95 3.17 -0.08
N VAL A 95 1.29 4.31 0.04
CA VAL A 95 0.42 4.62 1.17
C VAL A 95 -1.00 4.15 0.87
N ILE A 96 -1.50 3.24 1.67
CA ILE A 96 -2.83 2.67 1.56
C ILE A 96 -3.69 3.23 2.68
N ALA A 97 -4.60 4.14 2.33
CA ALA A 97 -5.54 4.70 3.29
C ALA A 97 -6.42 3.61 3.91
N LEU A 98 -6.65 3.70 5.21
CA LEU A 98 -7.68 2.96 5.92
C LEU A 98 -8.26 3.91 6.97
N ARG A 99 -9.42 4.45 6.66
CA ARG A 99 -10.08 5.49 7.46
C ARG A 99 -10.42 4.98 8.86
N GLY A 100 -10.32 5.82 9.87
CA GLY A 100 -10.52 5.43 11.28
C GLY A 100 -9.26 4.92 11.99
N TYR A 101 -8.15 4.81 11.29
CA TYR A 101 -6.86 4.45 11.86
C TYR A 101 -5.87 5.60 11.71
N GLU A 102 -4.91 5.68 12.61
CA GLU A 102 -3.78 6.60 12.49
C GLU A 102 -2.91 6.23 11.29
N ASN A 103 -2.19 7.22 10.78
CA ASN A 103 -1.30 7.03 9.64
C ASN A 103 -0.26 5.95 9.92
N TYR A 104 -0.18 4.97 9.01
CA TYR A 104 0.74 3.84 9.04
C TYR A 104 0.58 2.87 10.23
N SER A 105 -0.43 3.05 11.07
CA SER A 105 -0.61 2.28 12.31
C SER A 105 -0.82 0.78 12.10
N LEU A 106 -1.23 0.36 10.91
CA LEU A 106 -1.41 -1.04 10.55
C LEU A 106 -0.19 -1.64 9.83
N THR A 107 0.86 -0.85 9.64
CA THR A 107 2.09 -1.36 9.03
C THR A 107 2.83 -2.26 10.03
N PRO A 108 3.26 -3.47 9.63
CA PRO A 108 3.86 -4.42 10.55
C PRO A 108 5.21 -3.92 11.09
N TRP A 109 5.38 -3.97 12.39
CA TRP A 109 6.61 -3.60 13.08
C TRP A 109 7.78 -4.57 12.84
N ASP A 110 7.48 -5.81 12.42
CA ASP A 110 8.44 -6.86 12.14
C ASP A 110 8.82 -6.94 10.64
N ALA A 111 8.42 -5.95 9.86
CA ALA A 111 8.79 -5.88 8.45
C ALA A 111 10.29 -5.67 8.28
N THR A 112 10.88 -6.48 7.41
CA THR A 112 12.29 -6.37 7.02
C THR A 112 12.40 -6.23 5.50
N PRO A 113 13.37 -5.48 5.00
CA PRO A 113 14.44 -4.80 5.73
C PRO A 113 13.97 -3.55 6.45
N TYR A 114 14.55 -3.33 7.62
CA TYR A 114 14.44 -2.09 8.35
C TYR A 114 15.31 -1.02 7.67
N ASN A 115 14.74 0.11 7.29
CA ASN A 115 15.56 1.19 6.79
C ASN A 115 16.14 2.03 7.95
N SER A 116 17.30 2.64 7.70
CA SER A 116 18.02 3.43 8.71
C SER A 116 17.24 4.63 9.27
N ASN A 117 16.11 4.98 8.66
CA ASN A 117 15.25 6.10 9.07
C ASN A 117 14.07 5.66 9.97
N GLY A 118 14.03 4.40 10.38
CA GLY A 118 13.01 3.89 11.29
C GLY A 118 11.62 3.67 10.67
N TYR A 119 11.51 3.69 9.35
CA TYR A 119 10.24 3.46 8.68
C TYR A 119 10.08 1.99 8.31
N TYR A 120 8.99 1.41 8.70
CA TYR A 120 8.58 0.07 8.31
C TYR A 120 7.65 0.15 7.11
N ALA A 121 7.73 -0.84 6.23
CA ALA A 121 6.77 -1.06 5.17
C ALA A 121 6.43 -2.54 5.14
N GLY A 122 5.16 -2.86 4.96
CA GLY A 122 4.75 -4.24 4.77
C GLY A 122 4.94 -4.68 3.33
N ASN A 123 4.92 -5.97 3.11
CA ASN A 123 5.14 -6.56 1.79
C ASN A 123 3.86 -7.16 1.19
N VAL A 124 2.81 -7.30 2.00
CA VAL A 124 1.50 -7.77 1.56
C VAL A 124 0.43 -6.95 2.26
N TYR A 125 -0.59 -6.53 1.53
CA TYR A 125 -1.79 -5.95 2.13
C TYR A 125 -3.05 -6.44 1.45
N ASP A 126 -4.13 -6.42 2.18
CA ASP A 126 -5.49 -6.43 1.64
C ASP A 126 -6.29 -5.24 2.17
N LYS A 127 -7.28 -4.83 1.40
CA LYS A 127 -8.24 -3.82 1.82
C LYS A 127 -9.58 -4.06 1.13
N PHE A 128 -10.62 -4.00 1.92
CA PHE A 128 -12.00 -4.04 1.48
C PHE A 128 -12.69 -2.75 1.89
N THR A 129 -13.44 -2.15 0.99
CA THR A 129 -14.21 -0.95 1.25
C THR A 129 -15.63 -1.16 0.74
N MET A 130 -16.61 -0.84 1.58
CA MET A 130 -18.00 -0.75 1.19
C MET A 130 -18.52 0.64 1.55
N GLU A 131 -19.07 1.35 0.58
CA GLU A 131 -19.66 2.67 0.78
C GLU A 131 -21.10 2.68 0.35
N PHE A 132 -21.93 3.23 1.21
CA PHE A 132 -23.34 3.47 1.00
C PHE A 132 -23.53 4.94 0.65
N ARG A 133 -23.76 5.25 -0.61
CA ARG A 133 -23.78 6.60 -1.15
C ARG A 133 -25.20 7.04 -1.45
N TYR A 134 -25.56 8.22 -0.98
CA TYR A 134 -26.84 8.85 -1.28
C TYR A 134 -26.62 10.29 -1.75
N PRO A 135 -27.04 10.65 -2.98
CA PRO A 135 -26.92 12.00 -3.48
C PRO A 135 -27.97 12.90 -2.83
N VAL A 136 -27.52 14.05 -2.33
CA VAL A 136 -28.37 15.10 -1.79
C VAL A 136 -28.68 16.14 -2.87
N ILE A 137 -27.67 16.45 -3.69
CA ILE A 137 -27.78 17.37 -4.82
C ILE A 137 -27.12 16.72 -6.03
N LEU A 138 -27.87 16.58 -7.12
CA LEU A 138 -27.40 16.11 -8.41
C LEU A 138 -27.64 17.20 -9.46
N GLN A 139 -26.75 18.17 -9.51
CA GLN A 139 -26.80 19.23 -10.53
C GLN A 139 -25.50 19.27 -11.31
N PRO A 140 -25.52 19.63 -12.61
CA PRO A 140 -24.30 19.71 -13.42
C PRO A 140 -23.24 20.65 -12.85
N GLN A 141 -23.65 21.65 -12.08
CA GLN A 141 -22.77 22.67 -11.49
C GLN A 141 -22.27 22.28 -10.10
N SER A 142 -22.95 21.37 -9.42
CA SER A 142 -22.52 20.86 -8.11
C SER A 142 -23.19 19.53 -7.80
N THR A 143 -22.42 18.56 -7.43
CA THR A 143 -22.94 17.28 -6.93
C THR A 143 -22.51 17.12 -5.49
N ILE A 144 -23.49 16.92 -4.62
CA ILE A 144 -23.24 16.67 -3.19
C ILE A 144 -23.84 15.33 -2.84
N PHE A 145 -23.05 14.45 -2.26
CA PHE A 145 -23.55 13.19 -1.73
C PHE A 145 -22.98 12.90 -0.34
N VAL A 146 -23.80 12.27 0.45
CA VAL A 146 -23.40 11.73 1.75
C VAL A 146 -23.09 10.25 1.61
N LEU A 147 -22.21 9.76 2.45
CA LEU A 147 -21.88 8.35 2.46
C LEU A 147 -21.68 7.82 3.87
N GLY A 148 -22.05 6.56 4.07
CA GLY A 148 -21.57 5.74 5.17
C GLY A 148 -20.56 4.76 4.62
N PHE A 149 -19.51 4.44 5.37
CA PHE A 149 -18.52 3.48 4.91
C PHE A 149 -18.19 2.42 5.97
N LEU A 150 -17.85 1.25 5.46
CA LEU A 150 -17.23 0.16 6.19
C LEU A 150 -15.92 -0.16 5.47
N GLU A 151 -14.82 -0.15 6.20
CA GLU A 151 -13.53 -0.56 5.67
C GLU A 151 -12.95 -1.69 6.51
N GLY A 152 -12.18 -2.53 5.87
CA GLY A 152 -11.43 -3.57 6.52
C GLY A 152 -10.16 -3.86 5.74
N GLY A 153 -9.07 -4.09 6.45
CA GLY A 153 -7.81 -4.39 5.80
C GLY A 153 -6.71 -4.67 6.81
N ASN A 154 -5.59 -5.12 6.31
CA ASN A 154 -4.40 -5.34 7.12
C ASN A 154 -3.14 -5.32 6.26
N CYS A 155 -2.00 -5.35 6.92
CA CYS A 155 -0.69 -5.39 6.29
C CYS A 155 0.22 -6.41 6.97
N TRP A 156 0.98 -7.15 6.18
CA TRP A 156 1.88 -8.20 6.69
C TRP A 156 3.29 -8.03 6.14
N SER A 157 4.25 -8.44 6.95
CA SER A 157 5.67 -8.39 6.60
C SER A 157 6.10 -9.45 5.58
N ASP A 158 5.36 -10.55 5.46
CA ASP A 158 5.68 -11.66 4.55
C ASP A 158 4.40 -12.33 4.06
N ILE A 159 4.42 -12.83 2.83
CA ILE A 159 3.30 -13.58 2.24
C ILE A 159 2.95 -14.85 3.05
N LYS A 160 3.93 -15.43 3.75
CA LYS A 160 3.69 -16.60 4.61
C LYS A 160 2.85 -16.29 5.84
N LYS A 161 2.82 -15.02 6.26
CA LYS A 161 2.01 -14.54 7.39
C LYS A 161 0.64 -14.03 6.94
N PHE A 162 0.41 -13.95 5.64
CA PHE A 162 -0.82 -13.45 5.07
C PHE A 162 -2.03 -14.30 5.50
N ASN A 163 -3.02 -13.64 6.10
CA ASN A 163 -4.30 -14.24 6.43
C ASN A 163 -5.43 -13.25 6.06
N PRO A 164 -6.17 -13.48 4.97
CA PRO A 164 -7.18 -12.56 4.46
C PRO A 164 -8.38 -12.34 5.40
N PHE A 165 -8.51 -13.15 6.45
CA PHE A 165 -9.58 -13.00 7.44
C PHE A 165 -9.15 -12.24 8.70
N GLN A 166 -7.85 -11.98 8.84
CA GLN A 166 -7.30 -11.21 9.96
C GLN A 166 -7.30 -9.71 9.62
N ILE A 167 -8.48 -9.16 9.37
CA ILE A 167 -8.67 -7.76 8.99
C ILE A 167 -8.96 -6.88 10.20
N LYS A 168 -8.38 -5.69 10.20
CA LYS A 168 -8.74 -4.57 11.05
C LYS A 168 -9.90 -3.84 10.40
N ARG A 169 -10.89 -3.44 11.18
CA ARG A 169 -12.17 -2.91 10.68
C ARG A 169 -12.38 -1.50 11.16
N SER A 170 -13.00 -0.70 10.32
CA SER A 170 -13.45 0.65 10.66
C SER A 170 -14.81 0.93 10.01
N ALA A 171 -15.52 1.90 10.59
CA ALA A 171 -16.77 2.39 10.07
C ALA A 171 -16.82 3.91 10.22
N GLY A 172 -17.59 4.57 9.39
CA GLY A 172 -17.73 6.01 9.48
C GLY A 172 -18.72 6.58 8.48
N VAL A 173 -18.76 7.90 8.48
CA VAL A 173 -19.61 8.69 7.59
C VAL A 173 -18.78 9.75 6.90
N GLY A 174 -19.24 10.21 5.75
CA GLY A 174 -18.54 11.25 5.01
C GLY A 174 -19.49 12.05 4.13
N VAL A 175 -18.97 13.17 3.67
CA VAL A 175 -19.62 14.05 2.70
C VAL A 175 -18.66 14.29 1.56
N ARG A 176 -19.19 14.26 0.36
CA ARG A 176 -18.45 14.57 -0.88
C ARG A 176 -19.16 15.71 -1.59
N VAL A 177 -18.35 16.68 -1.99
CA VAL A 177 -18.81 17.83 -2.79
C VAL A 177 -17.97 17.87 -4.06
N PHE A 178 -18.60 17.66 -5.19
CA PHE A 178 -17.96 17.84 -6.49
C PHE A 178 -18.27 19.22 -7.03
N LEU A 179 -17.22 19.98 -7.32
CA LEU A 179 -17.25 21.28 -7.96
C LEU A 179 -16.41 21.23 -9.25
N PRO A 180 -16.97 21.58 -10.42
CA PRO A 180 -16.27 21.41 -11.71
C PRO A 180 -14.92 22.11 -11.82
N MET A 181 -14.72 23.22 -11.08
CA MET A 181 -13.46 23.98 -11.11
C MET A 181 -12.42 23.50 -10.08
N ILE A 182 -12.86 22.85 -9.01
CA ILE A 182 -12.00 22.48 -7.87
C ILE A 182 -11.79 20.96 -7.82
N GLY A 183 -12.74 20.19 -8.36
CA GLY A 183 -12.76 18.74 -8.28
C GLY A 183 -13.60 18.20 -7.11
N LEU A 184 -13.27 17.02 -6.64
CA LEU A 184 -13.98 16.35 -5.57
C LEU A 184 -13.33 16.64 -4.23
N LEU A 185 -14.08 17.34 -3.37
CA LEU A 185 -13.73 17.57 -1.97
C LEU A 185 -14.44 16.55 -1.09
N GLY A 186 -13.78 16.05 -0.06
CA GLY A 186 -14.37 15.09 0.85
C GLY A 186 -13.93 15.30 2.28
N ILE A 187 -14.87 15.09 3.21
CA ILE A 187 -14.62 15.05 4.65
C ILE A 187 -15.19 13.74 5.16
N ASP A 188 -14.36 12.96 5.83
CA ASP A 188 -14.74 11.70 6.45
C ASP A 188 -14.49 11.76 7.96
N TRP A 189 -15.41 11.17 8.70
CA TRP A 189 -15.24 10.87 10.11
C TRP A 189 -15.36 9.36 10.28
N GLY A 190 -14.31 8.71 10.79
CA GLY A 190 -14.23 7.27 10.94
C GLY A 190 -13.70 6.85 12.30
N TYR A 191 -14.16 5.67 12.72
CA TYR A 191 -13.75 5.01 13.96
C TYR A 191 -13.44 3.54 13.70
#